data_dea46a0dd0bdad742a74aaae2ffc5530
#
_entry.id   dea46a0dd0bdad742a74aaae2ffc5530
#
_cell.length_a   1.000
_cell.length_b   1.000
_cell.length_c   1.000
_cell.angle_alpha   90.00
_cell.angle_beta   90.00
_cell.angle_gamma   90.00
#
_symmetry.space_group_name_H-M   'P 1'
#
loop_
_entity.id
_entity.type
_entity.pdbx_description
1 polymer ?
#
loop_
_entity_poly.entity_id
_entity_poly.type
_entity_poly.pdbx_seq_one_letter_code
_entity_poly.pdbx_strand_id
1 'polypeptide(L)'
;MIEEQPQLIVIAGVPGSGRSTFAKCYKNAFIHSLPIKSFREGLSSGDSFATILTLAAPEDMVNLQKAHRHGYRITIYYMFTGRLLSMLRARYRQIAEGVPFNESSFKKNYAASYKGLISTYQRCDIVFFIRNQKEFEFLAAYDPKKTTLEVFSKALKVVKTSVDAIK
;
A
#
# COMPACT_ATOMS: atom_id res chain seq x y z
N MET A 1 -9.22 -23.51 -21.53
CA MET A 1 -8.91 -23.17 -20.13
C MET A 1 -8.87 -21.65 -20.05
N ILE A 2 -9.65 -21.06 -19.14
CA ILE A 2 -9.54 -19.63 -18.86
C ILE A 2 -8.28 -19.52 -18.01
N GLU A 3 -7.18 -18.98 -18.53
CA GLU A 3 -6.02 -18.62 -17.73
C GLU A 3 -6.51 -17.61 -16.68
N GLU A 4 -6.44 -17.99 -15.42
CA GLU A 4 -6.76 -17.07 -14.35
C GLU A 4 -5.76 -15.91 -14.39
N GLN A 5 -6.29 -14.70 -14.51
CA GLN A 5 -5.49 -13.47 -14.53
C GLN A 5 -4.61 -13.42 -13.26
N PRO A 6 -3.27 -13.28 -13.40
CA PRO A 6 -2.39 -13.26 -12.23
C PRO A 6 -2.70 -12.06 -11.32
N GLN A 7 -2.61 -12.29 -10.02
CA GLN A 7 -2.91 -11.28 -9.02
C GLN A 7 -1.63 -10.69 -8.42
N LEU A 8 -1.59 -9.38 -8.30
CA LEU A 8 -0.59 -8.65 -7.54
C LEU A 8 -1.26 -7.95 -6.36
N ILE A 9 -0.90 -8.35 -5.16
CA ILE A 9 -1.32 -7.69 -3.93
C ILE A 9 -0.19 -6.79 -3.44
N VAL A 10 -0.47 -5.49 -3.36
CA VAL A 10 0.48 -4.48 -2.88
C VAL A 10 0.07 -4.03 -1.49
N ILE A 11 0.91 -4.32 -0.49
CA ILE A 11 0.74 -3.81 0.86
C ILE A 11 1.57 -2.54 0.96
N ALA A 12 0.89 -1.40 0.86
CA ALA A 12 1.54 -0.10 0.76
C ALA A 12 1.19 0.81 1.94
N GLY A 13 1.90 1.91 2.06
CA GLY A 13 1.58 2.94 3.03
C GLY A 13 2.78 3.71 3.54
N VAL A 14 2.49 4.73 4.34
CA VAL A 14 3.51 5.61 4.91
C VAL A 14 4.49 4.87 5.82
N PRO A 15 5.72 5.37 6.00
CA PRO A 15 6.66 4.80 6.95
C PRO A 15 6.05 4.67 8.36
N GLY A 16 6.23 3.54 9.03
CA GLY A 16 5.66 3.31 10.37
C GLY A 16 4.17 2.97 10.40
N SER A 17 3.52 2.77 9.26
CA SER A 17 2.08 2.42 9.20
C SER A 17 1.75 0.96 9.56
N GLY A 18 2.74 0.08 9.72
CA GLY A 18 2.52 -1.31 10.14
C GLY A 18 2.33 -2.30 8.98
N ARG A 19 2.80 -1.99 7.79
CA ARG A 19 2.72 -2.85 6.58
C ARG A 19 3.18 -4.29 6.81
N SER A 20 4.37 -4.47 7.38
CA SER A 20 4.92 -5.80 7.65
C SER A 20 4.11 -6.57 8.69
N THR A 21 3.57 -5.88 9.69
CA THR A 21 2.67 -6.48 10.70
C THR A 21 1.36 -6.91 10.05
N PHE A 22 0.78 -6.05 9.21
CA PHE A 22 -0.43 -6.39 8.45
C PHE A 22 -0.21 -7.62 7.58
N ALA A 23 0.90 -7.67 6.86
CA ALA A 23 1.25 -8.80 6.00
C ALA A 23 1.33 -10.12 6.78
N LYS A 24 1.88 -10.09 7.99
CA LYS A 24 1.97 -11.27 8.86
C LYS A 24 0.63 -11.71 9.43
N CYS A 25 -0.15 -10.75 9.96
CA CYS A 25 -1.41 -11.04 10.64
C CYS A 25 -2.53 -11.47 9.68
N TYR A 26 -2.53 -10.94 8.47
CA TYR A 26 -3.64 -11.12 7.53
C TYR A 26 -3.27 -11.87 6.24
N LYS A 27 -2.15 -12.62 6.29
CA LYS A 27 -1.65 -13.38 5.13
C LYS A 27 -2.72 -14.27 4.49
N ASN A 28 -3.47 -15.00 5.31
CA ASN A 28 -4.48 -15.94 4.79
C ASN A 28 -5.79 -15.25 4.39
N ALA A 29 -6.14 -14.14 5.05
CA ALA A 29 -7.41 -13.46 4.82
C ALA A 29 -7.39 -12.53 3.60
N PHE A 30 -6.36 -11.66 3.50
CA PHE A 30 -6.34 -10.61 2.47
C PHE A 30 -5.24 -10.80 1.43
N ILE A 31 -4.19 -11.54 1.76
CA ILE A 31 -3.09 -11.81 0.83
C ILE A 31 -3.29 -13.16 0.13
N HIS A 32 -4.35 -13.88 0.48
CA HIS A 32 -4.70 -15.18 -0.11
C HIS A 32 -3.55 -16.21 -0.07
N SER A 33 -2.73 -16.16 0.99
CA SER A 33 -1.51 -16.99 1.15
C SER A 33 -0.47 -16.82 0.03
N LEU A 34 -0.55 -15.77 -0.78
CA LEU A 34 0.40 -15.51 -1.84
C LEU A 34 1.82 -15.31 -1.28
N PRO A 35 2.85 -15.75 -2.01
CA PRO A 35 4.23 -15.52 -1.61
C PRO A 35 4.53 -14.01 -1.64
N ILE A 36 5.22 -13.53 -0.61
CA ILE A 36 5.73 -12.16 -0.59
C ILE A 36 7.06 -12.13 -1.33
N LYS A 37 7.11 -11.44 -2.46
CA LYS A 37 8.28 -11.35 -3.34
C LYS A 37 8.63 -9.90 -3.63
N SER A 38 9.86 -9.64 -4.08
CA SER A 38 10.18 -8.39 -4.75
C SER A 38 9.47 -8.31 -6.09
N PHE A 39 9.32 -7.12 -6.65
CA PHE A 39 8.75 -6.97 -8.00
C PHE A 39 9.51 -7.75 -9.05
N ARG A 40 10.84 -7.74 -8.96
CA ARG A 40 11.70 -8.44 -9.92
C ARG A 40 11.41 -9.94 -9.93
N GLU A 41 11.36 -10.56 -8.76
CA GLU A 41 11.08 -12.00 -8.62
C GLU A 41 9.65 -12.34 -9.04
N GLY A 42 8.68 -11.55 -8.59
CA GLY A 42 7.26 -11.78 -8.90
C GLY A 42 6.96 -11.65 -10.38
N LEU A 43 7.39 -10.57 -11.02
CA LEU A 43 7.16 -10.36 -12.46
C LEU A 43 7.90 -11.36 -13.34
N SER A 44 9.09 -11.83 -12.90
CA SER A 44 9.84 -12.83 -13.67
C SER A 44 9.19 -14.21 -13.66
N SER A 45 8.47 -14.56 -12.59
CA SER A 45 7.76 -15.86 -12.52
C SER A 45 6.43 -15.87 -13.29
N GLY A 46 5.81 -14.71 -13.49
CA GLY A 46 4.46 -14.60 -14.07
C GLY A 46 3.34 -15.04 -13.14
N ASP A 47 3.66 -15.54 -11.94
CA ASP A 47 2.69 -16.03 -10.96
C ASP A 47 2.05 -14.91 -10.16
N SER A 48 0.97 -15.22 -9.46
CA SER A 48 0.39 -14.31 -8.46
C SER A 48 1.31 -14.16 -7.27
N PHE A 49 1.51 -12.92 -6.80
CA PHE A 49 2.37 -12.62 -5.64
C PHE A 49 1.90 -11.40 -4.87
N ALA A 50 2.45 -11.23 -3.66
CA ALA A 50 2.30 -10.05 -2.84
C ALA A 50 3.65 -9.32 -2.70
N THR A 51 3.60 -8.00 -2.51
CA THR A 51 4.79 -7.19 -2.24
C THR A 51 4.50 -6.09 -1.22
N ILE A 52 5.53 -5.64 -0.50
CA ILE A 52 5.42 -4.60 0.53
C ILE A 52 6.20 -3.37 0.07
N LEU A 53 5.52 -2.23 -0.07
CA LEU A 53 6.08 -0.99 -0.62
C LEU A 53 5.75 0.22 0.24
N THR A 54 6.52 1.30 0.05
CA THR A 54 6.14 2.63 0.56
C THR A 54 5.32 3.43 -0.44
N LEU A 55 5.42 3.11 -1.72
CA LEU A 55 5.01 3.94 -2.85
C LEU A 55 5.72 5.31 -2.88
N ALA A 56 6.85 5.43 -2.19
CA ALA A 56 7.62 6.67 -2.15
C ALA A 56 8.74 6.71 -3.20
N ALA A 57 9.16 5.56 -3.69
CA ALA A 57 10.21 5.44 -4.68
C ALA A 57 9.65 5.51 -6.11
N PRO A 58 10.30 6.25 -7.03
CA PRO A 58 9.89 6.29 -8.44
C PRO A 58 9.83 4.91 -9.09
N GLU A 59 10.69 3.99 -8.68
CA GLU A 59 10.74 2.61 -9.16
C GLU A 59 9.46 1.84 -8.85
N ASP A 60 8.79 2.13 -7.73
CA ASP A 60 7.52 1.51 -7.37
C ASP A 60 6.45 1.78 -8.44
N MET A 61 6.42 3.03 -8.97
CA MET A 61 5.50 3.44 -10.02
C MET A 61 5.77 2.72 -11.34
N VAL A 62 7.05 2.64 -11.71
CA VAL A 62 7.48 1.94 -12.93
C VAL A 62 7.13 0.46 -12.86
N ASN A 63 7.35 -0.16 -11.71
CA ASN A 63 7.07 -1.57 -11.50
C ASN A 63 5.56 -1.88 -11.51
N LEU A 64 4.73 -1.03 -10.91
CA LEU A 64 3.27 -1.17 -10.99
C LEU A 64 2.76 -0.99 -12.42
N GLN A 65 3.34 -0.06 -13.18
CA GLN A 65 3.01 0.09 -14.59
C GLN A 65 3.39 -1.14 -15.41
N LYS A 66 4.54 -1.75 -15.13
CA LYS A 66 4.94 -3.02 -15.76
C LYS A 66 3.95 -4.14 -15.43
N ALA A 67 3.61 -4.33 -14.15
CA ALA A 67 2.64 -5.33 -13.73
C ALA A 67 1.29 -5.15 -14.44
N HIS A 68 0.79 -3.91 -14.50
CA HIS A 68 -0.44 -3.60 -15.24
C HIS A 68 -0.36 -4.00 -16.72
N ARG A 69 0.77 -3.68 -17.40
CA ARG A 69 0.99 -4.05 -18.81
C ARG A 69 1.12 -5.56 -19.01
N HIS A 70 1.58 -6.31 -18.01
CA HIS A 70 1.63 -7.77 -18.02
C HIS A 70 0.30 -8.43 -17.62
N GLY A 71 -0.77 -7.65 -17.52
CA GLY A 71 -2.11 -8.17 -17.28
C GLY A 71 -2.40 -8.56 -15.83
N TYR A 72 -1.59 -8.16 -14.87
CA TYR A 72 -1.88 -8.41 -13.46
C TYR A 72 -3.14 -7.67 -13.01
N ARG A 73 -3.98 -8.35 -12.25
CA ARG A 73 -5.01 -7.71 -11.43
C ARG A 73 -4.36 -7.15 -10.17
N ILE A 74 -4.38 -5.83 -10.00
CA ILE A 74 -3.64 -5.14 -8.93
C ILE A 74 -4.60 -4.69 -7.84
N THR A 75 -4.39 -5.19 -6.64
CA THR A 75 -5.08 -4.75 -5.41
C THR A 75 -4.08 -4.07 -4.48
N ILE A 76 -4.36 -2.84 -4.05
CA ILE A 76 -3.55 -2.12 -3.08
C ILE A 76 -4.27 -2.08 -1.73
N TYR A 77 -3.59 -2.53 -0.69
CA TYR A 77 -3.94 -2.26 0.71
C TYR A 77 -3.07 -1.11 1.20
N TYR A 78 -3.62 0.10 1.17
CA TYR A 78 -2.88 1.31 1.55
C TYR A 78 -3.11 1.64 3.02
N MET A 79 -2.03 1.58 3.80
CA MET A 79 -2.06 1.83 5.23
C MET A 79 -1.55 3.22 5.57
N PHE A 80 -2.28 3.89 6.45
CA PHE A 80 -1.88 5.18 6.99
C PHE A 80 -2.12 5.25 8.50
N THR A 81 -1.42 6.17 9.13
CA THR A 81 -1.57 6.53 10.54
C THR A 81 -1.20 7.99 10.69
N GLY A 82 -1.61 8.61 11.79
CA GLY A 82 -1.26 10.01 12.06
C GLY A 82 0.25 10.23 12.00
N ARG A 83 0.68 11.35 11.43
CA ARG A 83 2.09 11.65 11.16
C ARG A 83 2.99 11.50 12.39
N LEU A 84 2.53 11.99 13.54
CA LEU A 84 3.30 11.89 14.79
C LEU A 84 3.51 10.42 15.20
N LEU A 85 2.44 9.63 15.21
CA LEU A 85 2.51 8.21 15.57
C LEU A 85 3.36 7.43 14.56
N SER A 86 3.23 7.73 13.28
CA SER A 86 4.06 7.18 12.21
C SER A 86 5.54 7.46 12.44
N MET A 87 5.87 8.71 12.76
CA MET A 87 7.24 9.15 13.05
C MET A 87 7.81 8.46 14.30
N LEU A 88 7.04 8.39 15.38
CA LEU A 88 7.48 7.72 16.62
C LEU A 88 7.76 6.23 16.39
N ARG A 89 6.89 5.52 15.66
CA ARG A 89 7.09 4.11 15.32
C ARG A 89 8.33 3.90 14.44
N ALA A 90 8.53 4.75 13.43
CA ALA A 90 9.69 4.67 12.54
C ALA A 90 10.98 4.95 13.31
N ARG A 91 10.99 5.99 14.17
CA ARG A 91 12.12 6.34 15.02
C ARG A 91 12.48 5.20 15.99
N TYR A 92 11.48 4.66 16.69
CA TYR A 92 11.70 3.55 17.63
C TYR A 92 12.33 2.34 16.93
N ARG A 93 11.80 1.96 15.77
CA ARG A 93 12.36 0.84 14.99
C ARG A 93 13.78 1.08 14.57
N GLN A 94 14.12 2.25 14.03
CA GLN A 94 15.49 2.56 13.59
C GLN A 94 16.47 2.56 14.76
N ILE A 95 16.08 3.10 15.90
CA ILE A 95 16.90 3.05 17.12
C ILE A 95 17.12 1.61 17.57
N ALA A 96 16.09 0.77 17.56
CA ALA A 96 16.20 -0.64 17.92
C ALA A 96 17.08 -1.44 16.94
N GLU A 97 17.14 -1.04 15.69
CA GLU A 97 18.02 -1.60 14.64
C GLU A 97 19.44 -0.99 14.65
N GLY A 98 19.73 -0.07 15.59
CA GLY A 98 21.03 0.63 15.67
C GLY A 98 21.27 1.66 14.55
N VAL A 99 20.21 2.10 13.88
CA VAL A 99 20.28 3.06 12.78
C VAL A 99 19.86 4.45 13.27
N PRO A 100 20.63 5.53 12.99
CA PRO A 100 20.21 6.88 13.35
C PRO A 100 18.91 7.28 12.64
N PHE A 101 17.98 7.85 13.40
CA PHE A 101 16.74 8.36 12.83
C PHE A 101 16.98 9.68 12.09
N ASN A 102 16.59 9.74 10.83
CA ASN A 102 16.64 10.94 10.01
C ASN A 102 15.23 11.48 9.78
N GLU A 103 14.87 12.54 10.50
CA GLU A 103 13.55 13.14 10.44
C GLU A 103 13.24 13.78 9.08
N SER A 104 14.22 14.38 8.42
CA SER A 104 14.04 14.99 7.10
C SER A 104 13.70 13.92 6.05
N SER A 105 14.45 12.82 6.05
CA SER A 105 14.18 11.66 5.19
C SER A 105 12.80 11.06 5.48
N PHE A 106 12.43 10.94 6.76
CA PHE A 106 11.10 10.47 7.15
C PHE A 106 10.00 11.36 6.56
N LYS A 107 10.09 12.69 6.75
CA LYS A 107 9.08 13.66 6.24
C LYS A 107 8.94 13.57 4.73
N LYS A 108 10.08 13.47 4.01
CA LYS A 108 10.11 13.31 2.56
C LYS A 108 9.40 12.03 2.13
N ASN A 109 9.72 10.90 2.73
CA ASN A 109 9.13 9.60 2.39
C ASN A 109 7.66 9.52 2.78
N TYR A 110 7.26 10.13 3.89
CA TYR A 110 5.87 10.20 4.32
C TYR A 110 5.00 10.92 3.27
N ALA A 111 5.44 12.10 2.82
CA ALA A 111 4.73 12.85 1.77
C ALA A 111 4.79 12.15 0.40
N ALA A 112 5.95 11.57 0.04
CA ALA A 112 6.12 10.86 -1.22
C ALA A 112 5.22 9.64 -1.34
N SER A 113 4.93 8.93 -0.24
CA SER A 113 4.03 7.78 -0.22
C SER A 113 2.61 8.15 -0.69
N TYR A 114 2.07 9.28 -0.24
CA TYR A 114 0.76 9.76 -0.71
C TYR A 114 0.78 10.18 -2.19
N LYS A 115 1.83 10.87 -2.61
CA LYS A 115 2.01 11.24 -4.02
C LYS A 115 2.09 10.00 -4.91
N GLY A 116 2.78 8.97 -4.44
CA GLY A 116 2.89 7.69 -5.13
C GLY A 116 1.55 6.99 -5.27
N LEU A 117 0.73 6.96 -4.22
CA LEU A 117 -0.63 6.43 -4.29
C LEU A 117 -1.44 7.17 -5.36
N ILE A 118 -1.44 8.51 -5.34
CA ILE A 118 -2.14 9.34 -6.33
C ILE A 118 -1.67 9.03 -7.76
N SER A 119 -0.38 8.78 -7.96
CA SER A 119 0.18 8.48 -9.29
C SER A 119 -0.13 7.07 -9.80
N THR A 120 -0.54 6.15 -8.91
CA THR A 120 -0.69 4.73 -9.25
C THR A 120 -2.12 4.22 -9.23
N TYR A 121 -3.04 4.91 -8.54
CA TYR A 121 -4.38 4.39 -8.30
C TYR A 121 -5.14 4.03 -9.58
N GLN A 122 -4.98 4.79 -10.67
CA GLN A 122 -5.66 4.53 -11.94
C GLN A 122 -5.22 3.21 -12.63
N ARG A 123 -4.10 2.65 -12.21
CA ARG A 123 -3.56 1.38 -12.73
C ARG A 123 -3.93 0.18 -11.88
N CYS A 124 -4.68 0.43 -10.82
CA CYS A 124 -5.13 -0.60 -9.89
C CYS A 124 -6.57 -0.96 -10.16
N ASP A 125 -6.95 -2.17 -9.78
CA ASP A 125 -8.33 -2.62 -9.85
C ASP A 125 -9.11 -2.18 -8.60
N ILE A 126 -8.48 -2.25 -7.43
CA ILE A 126 -9.07 -1.82 -6.16
C ILE A 126 -7.99 -1.26 -5.25
N VAL A 127 -8.33 -0.20 -4.50
CA VAL A 127 -7.52 0.34 -3.41
C VAL A 127 -8.32 0.30 -2.11
N PHE A 128 -7.84 -0.44 -1.13
CA PHE A 128 -8.37 -0.44 0.23
C PHE A 128 -7.61 0.56 1.09
N PHE A 129 -8.33 1.39 1.83
CA PHE A 129 -7.76 2.33 2.78
C PHE A 129 -7.85 1.77 4.19
N ILE A 130 -6.71 1.61 4.85
CA ILE A 130 -6.59 1.01 6.17
C ILE A 130 -5.91 1.99 7.12
N ARG A 131 -6.61 2.35 8.19
CA ARG A 131 -6.04 3.12 9.28
C ARG A 131 -5.43 2.18 10.32
N ASN A 132 -4.22 2.51 10.79
CA ASN A 132 -3.58 1.80 11.88
C ASN A 132 -3.19 2.75 13.01
N GLN A 133 -4.08 2.95 13.95
CA GLN A 133 -3.79 3.69 15.19
C GLN A 133 -3.57 2.72 16.37
N LYS A 134 -4.60 2.04 16.83
CA LYS A 134 -4.54 1.00 17.86
C LYS A 134 -4.62 -0.39 17.23
N GLU A 135 -5.46 -0.53 16.23
CA GLU A 135 -5.71 -1.74 15.44
C GLU A 135 -5.84 -1.37 13.96
N PHE A 136 -5.86 -2.39 13.08
CA PHE A 136 -6.11 -2.19 11.66
C PHE A 136 -7.60 -2.02 11.42
N GLU A 137 -7.97 -0.86 10.90
CA GLU A 137 -9.35 -0.50 10.60
C GLU A 137 -9.50 -0.23 9.10
N PHE A 138 -10.32 -1.03 8.44
CA PHE A 138 -10.70 -0.80 7.05
C PHE A 138 -11.70 0.35 6.99
N LEU A 139 -11.32 1.43 6.31
CA LEU A 139 -12.15 2.64 6.22
C LEU A 139 -12.94 2.69 4.94
N ALA A 140 -12.33 2.33 3.82
CA ALA A 140 -12.95 2.43 2.51
C ALA A 140 -12.28 1.52 1.48
N ALA A 141 -13.02 1.22 0.42
CA ALA A 141 -12.51 0.67 -0.82
C ALA A 141 -12.83 1.61 -1.98
N TYR A 142 -11.88 1.79 -2.88
CA TYR A 142 -12.03 2.59 -4.08
C TYR A 142 -11.78 1.73 -5.32
N ASP A 143 -12.78 1.71 -6.22
CA ASP A 143 -12.66 1.08 -7.55
C ASP A 143 -12.42 2.18 -8.59
N PRO A 144 -11.20 2.33 -9.11
CA PRO A 144 -10.87 3.37 -10.08
C PRO A 144 -11.62 3.23 -11.42
N LYS A 145 -11.94 2.00 -11.81
CA LYS A 145 -12.64 1.72 -13.08
C LYS A 145 -14.10 2.16 -13.04
N LYS A 146 -14.73 2.00 -11.89
CA LYS A 146 -16.13 2.41 -11.65
C LYS A 146 -16.24 3.81 -11.05
N THR A 147 -15.11 4.40 -10.63
CA THR A 147 -15.09 5.66 -9.88
C THR A 147 -15.96 5.64 -8.63
N THR A 148 -16.09 4.45 -8.02
CA THR A 148 -16.91 4.24 -6.83
C THR A 148 -16.06 4.17 -5.57
N LEU A 149 -16.51 4.86 -4.51
CA LEU A 149 -15.93 4.80 -3.17
C LEU A 149 -16.95 4.19 -2.21
N GLU A 150 -16.64 3.00 -1.72
CA GLU A 150 -17.39 2.36 -0.65
C GLU A 150 -16.73 2.66 0.69
N VAL A 151 -17.48 3.20 1.64
CA VAL A 151 -16.99 3.62 2.95
C VAL A 151 -17.53 2.71 4.03
N PHE A 152 -16.61 2.08 4.79
CA PHE A 152 -16.94 1.11 5.83
C PHE A 152 -17.07 1.72 7.23
N SER A 153 -16.50 2.92 7.45
CA SER A 153 -16.48 3.60 8.75
C SER A 153 -16.86 5.08 8.65
N LYS A 154 -17.45 5.60 9.73
CA LYS A 154 -17.78 7.03 9.85
C LYS A 154 -16.55 7.95 10.00
N ALA A 155 -15.35 7.44 10.13
CA ALA A 155 -14.11 8.20 10.30
C ALA A 155 -13.56 8.82 9.00
N LEU A 156 -14.38 9.50 8.31
CA LEU A 156 -14.36 9.84 6.87
C LEU A 156 -13.40 10.94 6.42
N LYS A 157 -12.95 11.83 7.31
CA LYS A 157 -12.25 13.06 6.86
C LYS A 157 -10.95 12.78 6.10
N VAL A 158 -10.14 11.82 6.58
CA VAL A 158 -8.82 11.54 5.99
C VAL A 158 -8.94 10.82 4.65
N VAL A 159 -9.89 9.89 4.55
CA VAL A 159 -10.11 9.13 3.30
C VAL A 159 -10.68 10.04 2.21
N LYS A 160 -11.64 10.91 2.53
CA LYS A 160 -12.17 11.90 1.57
C LYS A 160 -11.08 12.82 1.04
N THR A 161 -10.23 13.35 1.91
CA THR A 161 -9.13 14.23 1.48
C THR A 161 -8.19 13.52 0.52
N SER A 162 -7.90 12.24 0.75
CA SER A 162 -7.05 11.44 -0.14
C SER A 162 -7.73 11.16 -1.48
N VAL A 163 -9.03 10.91 -1.48
CA VAL A 163 -9.82 10.63 -2.70
C VAL A 163 -10.12 11.92 -3.47
N ASP A 164 -10.39 13.04 -2.80
CA ASP A 164 -10.60 14.33 -3.45
C ASP A 164 -9.33 14.88 -4.08
N ALA A 165 -8.16 14.52 -3.55
CA ALA A 165 -6.87 14.79 -4.19
C ALA A 165 -6.60 13.91 -5.44
N ILE A 166 -7.41 12.86 -5.64
CA ILE A 166 -7.35 11.93 -6.76
C ILE A 166 -8.27 12.35 -7.92
N LYS A 167 -9.25 13.22 -7.64
CA LYS A 167 -10.11 13.83 -8.67
C LYS A 167 -9.48 15.07 -9.28
#